data_4c715059a6de38ba9d79eca25132445e
#
_entry.id   4c715059a6de38ba9d79eca25132445e
#
_cell.length_a   1.000
_cell.length_b   1.000
_cell.length_c   1.000
_cell.angle_alpha   90.00
_cell.angle_beta   90.00
_cell.angle_gamma   90.00
#
_symmetry.space_group_name_H-M   'P 1'
#
loop_
_entity.id
_entity.type
_entity.pdbx_description
1 polymer ?
#
loop_
_entity_poly.entity_id
_entity_poly.type
_entity_poly.pdbx_seq_one_letter_code
_entity_poly.pdbx_strand_id
1 'polypeptide(L)'
;MLERRHAMSNLRLHEIISSSLKKREKLQNRETSLIRLIDGQGDNLDGHILESYGKGWLISTSGSNLRSDIREILGSYEKPLYWKRLDQHQKESPVHLCGEELPEFFSGLENGLRCRLSFKSGYSQGIFIDQRNNREALRKMVKPGQTVLNTFAYTGFFSIAAAAAGAVTSSLDLSQVYLDWTRENFLLNGIDPTNHYFCKGDTFHWLRRFAKQKRRFDYIILDPPTFSRDDKGKIFRVEKNYGQLFELASACLSPEGKILACTNYRGISVSEFMKQLRGAHLKASPMPEDFTDTPYLKSVWATFC
;
A
#
# COMPACT_ATOMS: atom_id res chain seq x y z
N MET A 1 37.47 12.64 24.88
CA MET A 1 37.52 12.47 23.40
C MET A 1 36.34 11.61 22.86
N LEU A 2 35.98 10.54 23.53
CA LEU A 2 34.81 9.68 23.20
C LEU A 2 33.47 10.43 23.30
N GLU A 3 33.22 11.18 24.35
CA GLU A 3 32.00 11.98 24.56
C GLU A 3 31.79 13.06 23.48
N ARG A 4 32.84 13.75 23.05
CA ARG A 4 32.77 14.72 21.94
C ARG A 4 32.45 14.06 20.60
N ARG A 5 32.97 12.84 20.34
CA ARG A 5 32.64 12.08 19.13
C ARG A 5 31.18 11.59 19.12
N HIS A 6 30.70 11.19 20.30
CA HIS A 6 29.30 10.76 20.47
C HIS A 6 28.33 11.94 20.30
N ALA A 7 28.64 13.10 20.91
CA ALA A 7 27.84 14.32 20.75
C ALA A 7 27.80 14.82 19.29
N MET A 8 28.95 14.82 18.58
CA MET A 8 28.98 15.17 17.15
C MET A 8 28.22 14.16 16.26
N SER A 9 28.23 12.87 16.61
CA SER A 9 27.46 11.84 15.92
C SER A 9 25.96 12.05 16.09
N ASN A 10 25.51 12.37 17.30
CA ASN A 10 24.10 12.64 17.60
C ASN A 10 23.60 13.93 16.94
N LEU A 11 24.41 14.99 16.89
CA LEU A 11 24.06 16.23 16.20
C LEU A 11 23.83 15.98 14.71
N ARG A 12 24.73 15.26 14.07
CA ARG A 12 24.58 14.88 12.64
C ARG A 12 23.36 14.00 12.38
N LEU A 13 23.07 13.07 13.29
CA LEU A 13 21.88 12.21 13.17
C LEU A 13 20.59 13.04 13.29
N HIS A 14 20.56 13.97 14.25
CA HIS A 14 19.42 14.89 14.40
C HIS A 14 19.20 15.74 13.14
N GLU A 15 20.28 16.25 12.53
CA GLU A 15 20.21 17.02 11.28
C GLU A 15 19.64 16.16 10.11
N ILE A 16 20.08 14.90 9.98
CA ILE A 16 19.56 13.98 8.96
C ILE A 16 18.06 13.76 9.15
N ILE A 17 17.63 13.43 10.36
CA ILE A 17 16.21 13.19 10.66
C ILE A 17 15.38 14.45 10.39
N SER A 18 15.79 15.60 10.94
CA SER A 18 15.07 16.87 10.75
C SER A 18 14.98 17.29 9.29
N SER A 19 16.06 17.11 8.53
CA SER A 19 16.08 17.39 7.10
C SER A 19 15.11 16.48 6.33
N SER A 20 15.05 15.19 6.68
CA SER A 20 14.14 14.22 6.04
C SER A 20 12.68 14.56 6.30
N LEU A 21 12.34 14.91 7.54
CA LEU A 21 11.00 15.37 7.90
C LEU A 21 10.61 16.66 7.14
N LYS A 22 11.52 17.63 7.09
CA LYS A 22 11.30 18.91 6.39
C LYS A 22 11.07 18.73 4.89
N LYS A 23 11.78 17.80 4.23
CA LYS A 23 11.57 17.48 2.79
C LYS A 23 10.12 17.08 2.51
N ARG A 24 9.46 16.41 3.46
CA ARG A 24 8.10 15.84 3.30
C ARG A 24 7.01 16.70 3.95
N GLU A 25 7.36 17.80 4.58
CA GLU A 25 6.40 18.69 5.25
C GLU A 25 5.26 19.14 4.32
N LYS A 26 5.58 19.44 3.05
CA LYS A 26 4.58 19.86 2.05
C LYS A 26 3.62 18.74 1.62
N LEU A 27 4.03 17.48 1.78
CA LEU A 27 3.21 16.30 1.44
C LEU A 27 2.21 16.00 2.55
N GLN A 28 2.57 16.32 3.79
CA GLN A 28 1.69 16.18 4.93
C GLN A 28 0.85 17.45 5.05
N ASN A 29 -0.45 17.34 4.77
CA ASN A 29 -1.38 18.44 4.76
C ASN A 29 -2.74 18.03 5.34
N ARG A 30 -3.76 18.87 5.22
CA ARG A 30 -5.10 18.61 5.75
C ARG A 30 -5.81 17.43 5.08
N GLU A 31 -5.38 17.04 3.89
CA GLU A 31 -5.97 15.95 3.11
C GLU A 31 -5.11 14.67 3.11
N THR A 32 -3.81 14.77 3.46
CA THR A 32 -2.89 13.63 3.44
C THR A 32 -2.02 13.63 4.69
N SER A 33 -2.17 12.60 5.49
CA SER A 33 -1.38 12.34 6.71
C SER A 33 -0.66 10.98 6.68
N LEU A 34 -0.89 10.19 5.62
CA LEU A 34 -0.31 8.86 5.40
C LEU A 34 0.83 9.00 4.41
N ILE A 35 2.05 9.18 4.93
CA ILE A 35 3.26 9.43 4.13
C ILE A 35 4.48 8.74 4.73
N ARG A 36 5.48 8.50 3.90
CA ARG A 36 6.80 8.08 4.36
C ARG A 36 7.62 9.31 4.74
N LEU A 37 8.12 9.35 5.97
CA LEU A 37 8.89 10.46 6.55
C LEU A 37 10.38 10.25 6.42
N ILE A 38 10.86 9.00 6.50
CA ILE A 38 12.26 8.59 6.30
C ILE A 38 12.24 7.32 5.46
N ASP A 39 13.05 7.28 4.41
CA ASP A 39 13.11 6.18 3.45
C ASP A 39 14.53 5.61 3.31
N GLY A 40 15.01 5.00 4.37
CA GLY A 40 16.24 4.22 4.37
C GLY A 40 17.46 4.96 3.82
N GLN A 41 18.12 4.35 2.86
CA GLN A 41 19.32 4.89 2.22
C GLN A 41 19.05 6.21 1.47
N GLY A 42 17.84 6.40 0.94
CA GLY A 42 17.45 7.64 0.27
C GLY A 42 17.50 8.88 1.17
N ASP A 43 17.47 8.69 2.48
CA ASP A 43 17.62 9.73 3.50
C ASP A 43 18.88 9.56 4.37
N ASN A 44 19.86 8.78 3.95
CA ASN A 44 21.09 8.46 4.69
C ASN A 44 20.85 7.80 6.08
N LEU A 45 19.74 7.06 6.21
CA LEU A 45 19.37 6.28 7.39
C LEU A 45 19.12 4.82 7.01
N ASP A 46 20.12 4.18 6.41
CA ASP A 46 20.04 2.82 5.95
C ASP A 46 19.43 1.86 7.00
N GLY A 47 18.54 0.98 6.53
CA GLY A 47 17.82 0.04 7.38
C GLY A 47 16.73 0.64 8.27
N HIS A 48 16.42 1.94 8.17
CA HIS A 48 15.37 2.60 8.96
C HIS A 48 14.34 3.27 8.07
N ILE A 49 13.08 2.97 8.30
CA ILE A 49 11.93 3.54 7.58
C ILE A 49 10.99 4.15 8.62
N LEU A 50 10.70 5.44 8.51
CA LEU A 50 9.70 6.10 9.35
C LEU A 50 8.48 6.49 8.51
N GLU A 51 7.31 6.12 8.97
CA GLU A 51 6.03 6.40 8.31
C GLU A 51 5.08 7.13 9.27
N SER A 52 4.34 8.09 8.75
CA SER A 52 3.22 8.72 9.44
C SER A 52 1.94 7.99 9.11
N TYR A 53 1.22 7.60 10.15
CA TYR A 53 -0.13 7.04 10.09
C TYR A 53 -1.13 7.97 10.81
N GLY A 54 -1.24 9.19 10.31
CA GLY A 54 -2.08 10.20 10.92
C GLY A 54 -1.50 10.73 12.25
N LYS A 55 -2.08 10.32 13.37
CA LYS A 55 -1.60 10.73 14.70
C LYS A 55 -0.33 10.01 15.14
N GLY A 56 -0.12 8.76 14.67
CA GLY A 56 0.99 7.91 15.10
C GLY A 56 2.11 7.82 14.07
N TRP A 57 3.32 7.61 14.55
CA TRP A 57 4.49 7.30 13.77
C TRP A 57 4.90 5.84 13.94
N LEU A 58 5.31 5.21 12.85
CA LEU A 58 5.84 3.86 12.85
C LEU A 58 7.26 3.86 12.29
N ILE A 59 8.24 3.56 13.16
CA ILE A 59 9.61 3.28 12.74
C ILE A 59 9.76 1.78 12.47
N SER A 60 10.25 1.42 11.29
CA SER A 60 10.56 0.04 10.91
C SER A 60 12.04 -0.13 10.71
N THR A 61 12.62 -1.24 11.17
CA THR A 61 14.05 -1.53 11.03
C THR A 61 14.29 -2.85 10.30
N SER A 62 15.31 -2.89 9.43
CA SER A 62 15.77 -4.14 8.80
C SER A 62 16.60 -5.01 9.76
N GLY A 63 17.14 -4.42 10.83
CA GLY A 63 17.86 -5.13 11.89
C GLY A 63 16.98 -5.49 13.08
N SER A 64 17.53 -6.31 13.99
CA SER A 64 16.82 -6.82 15.17
C SER A 64 16.53 -5.78 16.25
N ASN A 65 17.16 -4.62 16.21
CA ASN A 65 17.03 -3.58 17.23
C ASN A 65 16.89 -2.19 16.61
N LEU A 66 16.13 -1.33 17.28
CA LEU A 66 16.12 0.09 17.02
C LEU A 66 17.26 0.76 17.82
N ARG A 67 18.05 1.59 17.18
CA ARG A 67 19.12 2.37 17.81
C ARG A 67 18.52 3.32 18.84
N SER A 68 19.16 3.38 20.03
CA SER A 68 18.69 4.20 21.15
C SER A 68 18.69 5.70 20.84
N ASP A 69 19.70 6.19 20.12
CA ASP A 69 19.80 7.59 19.69
C ASP A 69 18.68 7.99 18.70
N ILE A 70 18.31 7.12 17.75
CA ILE A 70 17.18 7.36 16.85
C ILE A 70 15.86 7.38 17.65
N ARG A 71 15.68 6.42 18.58
CA ARG A 71 14.51 6.37 19.46
C ARG A 71 14.35 7.64 20.27
N GLU A 72 15.44 8.14 20.85
CA GLU A 72 15.47 9.35 21.67
C GLU A 72 15.10 10.58 20.82
N ILE A 73 15.74 10.76 19.66
CA ILE A 73 15.45 11.87 18.74
C ILE A 73 13.98 11.82 18.28
N LEU A 74 13.47 10.67 17.87
CA LEU A 74 12.07 10.56 17.42
C LEU A 74 11.08 10.78 18.56
N GLY A 75 11.42 10.34 19.79
CA GLY A 75 10.61 10.57 20.98
C GLY A 75 10.45 12.05 21.35
N SER A 76 11.44 12.90 21.03
CA SER A 76 11.38 14.34 21.30
C SER A 76 10.34 15.10 20.47
N TYR A 77 9.77 14.48 19.43
CA TYR A 77 8.68 15.06 18.62
C TYR A 77 7.30 14.88 19.25
N GLU A 78 7.20 14.23 20.42
CA GLU A 78 5.95 14.05 21.19
C GLU A 78 4.81 13.38 20.39
N LYS A 79 5.17 12.55 19.41
CA LYS A 79 4.21 11.76 18.64
C LYS A 79 4.11 10.35 19.21
N PRO A 80 2.91 9.72 19.21
CA PRO A 80 2.79 8.29 19.45
C PRO A 80 3.73 7.53 18.51
N LEU A 81 4.78 6.92 19.08
CA LEU A 81 5.82 6.23 18.33
C LEU A 81 5.71 4.73 18.54
N TYR A 82 5.66 4.00 17.43
CA TYR A 82 5.65 2.56 17.39
C TYR A 82 6.83 2.04 16.59
N TRP A 83 7.25 0.81 16.88
CA TRP A 83 8.37 0.16 16.21
C TRP A 83 8.01 -1.24 15.77
N LYS A 84 8.48 -1.65 14.58
CA LYS A 84 8.45 -3.03 14.12
C LYS A 84 9.75 -3.42 13.42
N ARG A 85 10.00 -4.73 13.38
CA ARG A 85 11.09 -5.32 12.62
C ARG A 85 10.60 -5.78 11.26
N LEU A 86 11.43 -5.60 10.23
CA LEU A 86 11.15 -6.05 8.87
C LEU A 86 11.71 -7.45 8.57
N ASP A 87 12.64 -7.95 9.41
CA ASP A 87 13.32 -9.24 9.27
C ASP A 87 12.54 -10.43 9.86
N GLN A 88 11.44 -10.17 10.57
CA GLN A 88 10.59 -11.23 11.12
C GLN A 88 9.56 -11.71 10.10
N HIS A 89 9.13 -12.98 10.23
CA HIS A 89 8.05 -13.56 9.44
C HIS A 89 6.66 -13.00 9.84
N GLN A 90 6.56 -11.71 9.99
CA GLN A 90 5.47 -10.81 9.68
C GLN A 90 4.12 -11.03 10.39
N LYS A 91 4.11 -11.66 11.55
CA LYS A 91 2.86 -11.83 12.31
C LYS A 91 2.73 -10.87 13.49
N GLU A 92 3.82 -10.21 13.88
CA GLU A 92 3.82 -9.37 15.07
C GLU A 92 3.35 -7.95 14.76
N SER A 93 2.48 -7.45 15.63
CA SER A 93 2.07 -6.06 15.63
C SER A 93 3.23 -5.16 16.06
N PRO A 94 3.24 -3.90 15.61
CA PRO A 94 4.19 -2.90 16.10
C PRO A 94 4.14 -2.75 17.64
N VAL A 95 5.29 -2.53 18.26
CA VAL A 95 5.43 -2.30 19.69
C VAL A 95 5.36 -0.79 19.97
N HIS A 96 4.54 -0.38 20.92
CA HIS A 96 4.49 1.00 21.39
C HIS A 96 5.79 1.36 22.14
N LEU A 97 6.39 2.50 21.80
CA LEU A 97 7.66 2.96 22.37
C LEU A 97 7.52 4.17 23.30
N CYS A 98 6.73 5.17 22.90
CA CYS A 98 6.49 6.39 23.67
C CYS A 98 5.33 7.21 23.09
N GLY A 99 4.93 8.27 23.81
CA GLY A 99 3.76 9.07 23.51
C GLY A 99 2.46 8.40 23.99
N GLU A 100 1.31 8.98 23.65
CA GLU A 100 0.01 8.41 23.98
C GLU A 100 -0.25 7.12 23.16
N GLU A 101 -0.64 6.04 23.82
CA GLU A 101 -0.97 4.80 23.11
C GLU A 101 -2.25 5.00 22.30
N LEU A 102 -2.21 4.70 21.00
CA LEU A 102 -3.36 4.83 20.12
C LEU A 102 -4.39 3.72 20.41
N PRO A 103 -5.69 4.01 20.21
CA PRO A 103 -6.72 2.99 20.32
C PRO A 103 -6.50 1.89 19.29
N GLU A 104 -7.16 0.74 19.47
CA GLU A 104 -7.05 -0.41 18.56
C GLU A 104 -7.29 -0.01 17.10
N PHE A 105 -8.29 0.85 16.87
CA PHE A 105 -8.55 1.44 15.57
C PHE A 105 -8.53 2.96 15.64
N PHE A 106 -7.85 3.57 14.69
CA PHE A 106 -7.77 5.01 14.52
C PHE A 106 -7.85 5.34 13.02
N SER A 107 -7.75 6.58 12.63
CA SER A 107 -7.84 6.96 11.22
C SER A 107 -6.71 7.88 10.79
N GLY A 108 -6.32 7.75 9.52
CA GLY A 108 -5.48 8.70 8.79
C GLY A 108 -6.17 9.15 7.50
N LEU A 109 -5.56 10.10 6.83
CA LEU A 109 -6.06 10.68 5.58
C LEU A 109 -5.10 10.42 4.43
N GLU A 110 -5.66 10.03 3.29
CA GLU A 110 -4.98 9.97 2.00
C GLU A 110 -5.83 10.67 0.95
N ASN A 111 -5.34 11.80 0.43
CA ASN A 111 -6.03 12.61 -0.58
C ASN A 111 -7.52 12.89 -0.22
N GLY A 112 -7.76 13.28 1.03
CA GLY A 112 -9.10 13.58 1.56
C GLY A 112 -9.93 12.36 1.96
N LEU A 113 -9.47 11.13 1.68
CA LEU A 113 -10.18 9.91 2.07
C LEU A 113 -9.68 9.40 3.43
N ARG A 114 -10.60 9.02 4.31
CA ARG A 114 -10.31 8.47 5.62
C ARG A 114 -9.99 6.98 5.52
N CYS A 115 -8.84 6.58 6.05
CA CYS A 115 -8.42 5.20 6.16
C CYS A 115 -8.51 4.76 7.63
N ARG A 116 -9.22 3.67 7.89
CA ARG A 116 -9.19 2.98 9.19
C ARG A 116 -7.89 2.23 9.33
N LEU A 117 -7.19 2.43 10.44
CA LEU A 117 -5.84 1.95 10.71
C LEU A 117 -5.81 1.19 12.04
N SER A 118 -4.82 0.31 12.18
CA SER A 118 -4.54 -0.36 13.46
C SER A 118 -3.05 -0.72 13.56
N PHE A 119 -2.45 -0.46 14.71
CA PHE A 119 -1.14 -0.98 15.08
C PHE A 119 -1.22 -2.31 15.85
N LYS A 120 -2.44 -2.82 16.09
CA LYS A 120 -2.70 -4.08 16.83
C LYS A 120 -3.19 -5.23 15.92
N SER A 121 -3.33 -4.99 14.62
CA SER A 121 -3.86 -5.97 13.65
C SER A 121 -2.78 -6.78 12.91
N GLY A 122 -1.59 -6.89 13.46
CA GLY A 122 -0.48 -7.63 12.88
C GLY A 122 0.47 -6.74 12.06
N TYR A 123 1.07 -7.32 11.03
CA TYR A 123 2.17 -6.69 10.29
C TYR A 123 1.79 -5.43 9.51
N SER A 124 0.61 -5.41 8.88
CA SER A 124 0.16 -4.32 8.02
C SER A 124 -0.85 -3.44 8.75
N GLN A 125 -0.71 -2.13 8.66
CA GLN A 125 -1.42 -1.15 9.47
C GLN A 125 -2.76 -0.69 8.88
N GLY A 126 -3.24 -1.34 7.82
CA GLY A 126 -4.53 -1.03 7.17
C GLY A 126 -4.40 -0.38 5.80
N ILE A 127 -3.21 0.06 5.39
CA ILE A 127 -2.96 0.61 4.05
C ILE A 127 -1.50 0.44 3.66
N PHE A 128 -1.24 0.29 2.37
CA PHE A 128 0.09 0.38 1.74
C PHE A 128 0.24 1.76 1.12
N ILE A 129 1.01 2.64 1.76
CA ILE A 129 1.13 4.06 1.37
C ILE A 129 1.93 4.28 0.07
N ASP A 130 2.72 3.30 -0.37
CA ASP A 130 3.44 3.30 -1.65
C ASP A 130 2.50 3.25 -2.87
N GLN A 131 1.25 2.85 -2.69
CA GLN A 131 0.22 2.84 -3.73
C GLN A 131 -0.59 4.15 -3.82
N ARG A 132 -0.25 5.19 -3.04
CA ARG A 132 -1.01 6.46 -2.98
C ARG A 132 -1.22 7.10 -4.35
N ASN A 133 -0.15 7.21 -5.17
CA ASN A 133 -0.24 7.82 -6.49
C ASN A 133 -1.10 6.99 -7.45
N ASN A 134 -1.06 5.67 -7.34
CA ASN A 134 -1.88 4.78 -8.16
C ASN A 134 -3.37 4.89 -7.82
N ARG A 135 -3.71 5.00 -6.54
CA ARG A 135 -5.10 5.22 -6.10
C ARG A 135 -5.63 6.57 -6.55
N GLU A 136 -4.82 7.63 -6.44
CA GLU A 136 -5.20 8.96 -6.92
C GLU A 136 -5.34 9.01 -8.44
N ALA A 137 -4.45 8.34 -9.18
CA ALA A 137 -4.56 8.21 -10.64
C ALA A 137 -5.86 7.48 -11.04
N LEU A 138 -6.19 6.37 -10.37
CA LEU A 138 -7.45 5.66 -10.58
C LEU A 138 -8.64 6.59 -10.33
N ARG A 139 -8.68 7.28 -9.17
CA ARG A 139 -9.76 8.20 -8.78
C ARG A 139 -9.99 9.30 -9.83
N LYS A 140 -8.90 9.84 -10.41
CA LYS A 140 -8.98 10.87 -11.45
C LYS A 140 -9.45 10.35 -12.81
N MET A 141 -9.19 9.10 -13.14
CA MET A 141 -9.56 8.50 -14.43
C MET A 141 -10.99 7.97 -14.44
N VAL A 142 -11.48 7.47 -13.31
CA VAL A 142 -12.79 6.86 -13.18
C VAL A 142 -13.90 7.91 -13.35
N LYS A 143 -14.95 7.54 -14.08
CA LYS A 143 -16.17 8.33 -14.24
C LYS A 143 -17.32 7.69 -13.45
N PRO A 144 -18.32 8.47 -13.01
CA PRO A 144 -19.53 7.95 -12.35
C PRO A 144 -20.18 6.83 -13.17
N GLY A 145 -20.59 5.75 -12.50
CA GLY A 145 -21.23 4.59 -13.10
C GLY A 145 -20.26 3.56 -13.71
N GLN A 146 -18.98 3.88 -13.89
CA GLN A 146 -18.00 2.89 -14.33
C GLN A 146 -17.76 1.80 -13.27
N THR A 147 -17.29 0.65 -13.72
CA THR A 147 -17.08 -0.54 -12.90
C THR A 147 -15.60 -0.78 -12.63
N VAL A 148 -15.24 -1.04 -11.37
CA VAL A 148 -13.86 -1.32 -10.95
C VAL A 148 -13.78 -2.66 -10.23
N LEU A 149 -12.90 -3.55 -10.69
CA LEU A 149 -12.53 -4.78 -9.99
C LEU A 149 -11.19 -4.56 -9.27
N ASN A 150 -11.21 -4.60 -7.95
CA ASN A 150 -10.03 -4.55 -7.11
C ASN A 150 -9.73 -5.97 -6.60
N THR A 151 -8.70 -6.61 -7.17
CA THR A 151 -8.26 -7.95 -6.74
C THR A 151 -7.16 -7.84 -5.70
N PHE A 152 -7.06 -8.84 -4.81
CA PHE A 152 -6.17 -8.79 -3.65
C PHE A 152 -6.42 -7.51 -2.85
N ALA A 153 -7.72 -7.25 -2.61
CA ALA A 153 -8.22 -5.94 -2.23
C ALA A 153 -7.69 -5.47 -0.87
N TYR A 154 -7.25 -6.38 0.00
CA TYR A 154 -6.86 -6.06 1.37
C TYR A 154 -7.98 -5.25 2.06
N THR A 155 -7.70 -4.10 2.64
CA THR A 155 -8.67 -3.20 3.26
C THR A 155 -9.44 -2.32 2.28
N GLY A 156 -9.32 -2.58 0.98
CA GLY A 156 -10.14 -2.04 -0.10
C GLY A 156 -9.85 -0.61 -0.55
N PHE A 157 -8.69 -0.05 -0.24
CA PHE A 157 -8.50 1.39 -0.42
C PHE A 157 -8.46 1.84 -1.90
N PHE A 158 -8.14 0.96 -2.85
CA PHE A 158 -8.40 1.20 -4.28
C PHE A 158 -9.90 1.28 -4.59
N SER A 159 -10.71 0.41 -3.98
CA SER A 159 -12.18 0.44 -4.15
C SER A 159 -12.77 1.71 -3.58
N ILE A 160 -12.30 2.18 -2.39
CA ILE A 160 -12.75 3.42 -1.78
C ILE A 160 -12.42 4.63 -2.69
N ALA A 161 -11.18 4.68 -3.23
CA ALA A 161 -10.75 5.75 -4.12
C ALA A 161 -11.63 5.81 -5.39
N ALA A 162 -11.95 4.67 -5.99
CA ALA A 162 -12.82 4.58 -7.16
C ALA A 162 -14.29 4.92 -6.82
N ALA A 163 -14.81 4.41 -5.71
CA ALA A 163 -16.18 4.67 -5.27
C ALA A 163 -16.41 6.15 -4.93
N ALA A 164 -15.43 6.83 -4.35
CA ALA A 164 -15.46 8.26 -4.11
C ALA A 164 -15.54 9.11 -5.41
N ALA A 165 -15.15 8.53 -6.56
CA ALA A 165 -15.34 9.09 -7.89
C ALA A 165 -16.65 8.64 -8.56
N GLY A 166 -17.52 7.90 -7.85
CA GLY A 166 -18.81 7.43 -8.36
C GLY A 166 -18.79 6.08 -9.08
N ALA A 167 -17.71 5.30 -8.99
CA ALA A 167 -17.66 3.95 -9.56
C ALA A 167 -18.46 2.95 -8.74
N VAL A 168 -18.94 1.91 -9.40
CA VAL A 168 -19.41 0.67 -8.75
C VAL A 168 -18.24 -0.29 -8.65
N THR A 169 -17.87 -0.69 -7.43
CA THR A 169 -16.68 -1.50 -7.20
C THR A 169 -16.99 -2.94 -6.82
N SER A 170 -16.08 -3.85 -7.18
CA SER A 170 -16.04 -5.23 -6.72
C SER A 170 -14.69 -5.44 -6.04
N SER A 171 -14.69 -5.64 -4.72
CA SER A 171 -13.52 -5.93 -3.91
C SER A 171 -13.37 -7.42 -3.72
N LEU A 172 -12.26 -8.00 -4.14
CA LEU A 172 -12.00 -9.44 -4.11
C LEU A 172 -10.77 -9.73 -3.25
N ASP A 173 -10.95 -10.52 -2.20
CA ASP A 173 -9.88 -10.97 -1.31
C ASP A 173 -10.14 -12.38 -0.76
N LEU A 174 -9.09 -13.09 -0.36
CA LEU A 174 -9.20 -14.38 0.33
C LEU A 174 -9.73 -14.22 1.76
N SER A 175 -9.41 -13.11 2.41
CA SER A 175 -9.70 -12.84 3.81
C SER A 175 -11.04 -12.14 3.99
N GLN A 176 -11.97 -12.79 4.69
CA GLN A 176 -13.23 -12.15 5.10
C GLN A 176 -12.98 -10.95 6.02
N VAL A 177 -12.00 -11.04 6.91
CA VAL A 177 -11.63 -9.95 7.85
C VAL A 177 -11.26 -8.69 7.08
N TYR A 178 -10.50 -8.81 5.98
CA TYR A 178 -10.14 -7.66 5.16
C TYR A 178 -11.32 -7.12 4.36
N LEU A 179 -12.23 -7.97 3.89
CA LEU A 179 -13.45 -7.52 3.23
C LEU A 179 -14.41 -6.79 4.22
N ASP A 180 -14.46 -7.22 5.47
CA ASP A 180 -15.23 -6.52 6.50
C ASP A 180 -14.57 -5.18 6.84
N TRP A 181 -13.24 -5.14 6.95
CA TRP A 181 -12.51 -3.86 7.10
C TRP A 181 -12.72 -2.94 5.88
N THR A 182 -12.82 -3.50 4.68
CA THR A 182 -13.18 -2.73 3.48
C THR A 182 -14.53 -2.05 3.65
N ARG A 183 -15.56 -2.76 4.15
CA ARG A 183 -16.90 -2.17 4.42
C ARG A 183 -16.82 -1.02 5.44
N GLU A 184 -16.04 -1.20 6.50
CA GLU A 184 -15.80 -0.14 7.49
C GLU A 184 -15.15 1.10 6.87
N ASN A 185 -14.19 0.91 5.94
CA ASN A 185 -13.60 2.01 5.20
C ASN A 185 -14.61 2.73 4.28
N PHE A 186 -15.54 2.01 3.65
CA PHE A 186 -16.64 2.63 2.90
C PHE A 186 -17.50 3.52 3.80
N LEU A 187 -17.96 2.99 4.92
CA LEU A 187 -18.77 3.72 5.90
C LEU A 187 -18.03 4.94 6.47
N LEU A 188 -16.75 4.81 6.77
CA LEU A 188 -15.90 5.88 7.28
C LEU A 188 -15.80 7.08 6.31
N ASN A 189 -16.02 6.83 5.01
CA ASN A 189 -16.02 7.83 3.95
C ASN A 189 -17.43 8.24 3.51
N GLY A 190 -18.49 7.83 4.23
CA GLY A 190 -19.87 8.16 3.88
C GLY A 190 -20.36 7.48 2.61
N ILE A 191 -19.70 6.39 2.17
CA ILE A 191 -20.09 5.64 0.97
C ILE A 191 -20.91 4.42 1.41
N ASP A 192 -22.09 4.25 0.84
CA ASP A 192 -22.96 3.11 1.14
C ASP A 192 -22.37 1.82 0.55
N PRO A 193 -21.91 0.84 1.37
CA PRO A 193 -21.33 -0.39 0.88
C PRO A 193 -22.34 -1.31 0.18
N THR A 194 -23.64 -1.10 0.33
CA THR A 194 -24.68 -1.95 -0.31
C THR A 194 -24.71 -1.80 -1.83
N ASN A 195 -24.18 -0.71 -2.35
CA ASN A 195 -24.04 -0.45 -3.79
C ASN A 195 -22.76 -1.06 -4.40
N HIS A 196 -21.98 -1.82 -3.61
CA HIS A 196 -20.70 -2.40 -4.00
C HIS A 196 -20.66 -3.90 -3.71
N TYR A 197 -19.71 -4.60 -4.33
CA TYR A 197 -19.61 -6.06 -4.22
C TYR A 197 -18.35 -6.46 -3.45
N PHE A 198 -18.49 -7.42 -2.53
CA PHE A 198 -17.40 -7.96 -1.73
C PHE A 198 -17.34 -9.48 -1.96
N CYS A 199 -16.31 -9.90 -2.67
CA CYS A 199 -16.17 -11.27 -3.14
C CYS A 199 -15.06 -11.99 -2.37
N LYS A 200 -15.42 -12.91 -1.45
CA LYS A 200 -14.43 -13.75 -0.79
C LYS A 200 -13.99 -14.88 -1.69
N GLY A 201 -12.67 -15.11 -1.83
CA GLY A 201 -12.13 -16.29 -2.49
C GLY A 201 -10.92 -16.02 -3.39
N ASP A 202 -10.47 -17.08 -4.05
CA ASP A 202 -9.30 -17.07 -4.93
C ASP A 202 -9.54 -16.21 -6.19
N THR A 203 -8.59 -15.33 -6.49
CA THR A 203 -8.68 -14.40 -7.63
C THR A 203 -8.74 -15.12 -8.98
N PHE A 204 -7.96 -16.18 -9.17
CA PHE A 204 -7.99 -16.96 -10.42
C PHE A 204 -9.34 -17.64 -10.65
N HIS A 205 -9.96 -18.13 -9.58
CA HIS A 205 -11.28 -18.71 -9.62
C HIS A 205 -12.32 -17.65 -10.01
N TRP A 206 -12.31 -16.49 -9.36
CA TRP A 206 -13.27 -15.43 -9.63
C TRP A 206 -13.12 -14.84 -11.05
N LEU A 207 -11.90 -14.62 -11.54
CA LEU A 207 -11.68 -14.13 -12.89
C LEU A 207 -12.23 -15.12 -13.95
N ARG A 208 -12.00 -16.43 -13.79
CA ARG A 208 -12.60 -17.44 -14.67
C ARG A 208 -14.13 -17.41 -14.62
N ARG A 209 -14.70 -17.25 -13.43
CA ARG A 209 -16.15 -17.13 -13.24
C ARG A 209 -16.72 -15.89 -13.92
N PHE A 210 -16.10 -14.74 -13.74
CA PHE A 210 -16.49 -13.49 -14.41
C PHE A 210 -16.39 -13.60 -15.93
N ALA A 211 -15.32 -14.15 -16.46
CA ALA A 211 -15.16 -14.39 -17.89
C ALA A 211 -16.27 -15.31 -18.45
N LYS A 212 -16.58 -16.43 -17.76
CA LYS A 212 -17.69 -17.34 -18.13
C LYS A 212 -19.04 -16.64 -18.11
N GLN A 213 -19.26 -15.73 -17.15
CA GLN A 213 -20.48 -14.92 -17.04
C GLN A 213 -20.50 -13.72 -17.99
N LYS A 214 -19.45 -13.52 -18.82
CA LYS A 214 -19.26 -12.35 -19.70
C LYS A 214 -19.30 -11.01 -18.92
N ARG A 215 -18.98 -11.04 -17.62
CA ARG A 215 -18.90 -9.84 -16.81
C ARG A 215 -17.65 -9.04 -17.17
N ARG A 216 -17.80 -7.74 -17.38
CA ARG A 216 -16.73 -6.83 -17.79
C ARG A 216 -16.55 -5.71 -16.77
N PHE A 217 -15.32 -5.19 -16.71
CA PHE A 217 -14.94 -4.09 -15.81
C PHE A 217 -14.18 -3.03 -16.61
N ASP A 218 -14.43 -1.76 -16.30
CA ASP A 218 -13.74 -0.64 -16.93
C ASP A 218 -12.32 -0.48 -16.38
N TYR A 219 -12.12 -0.84 -15.11
CA TYR A 219 -10.79 -0.89 -14.50
C TYR A 219 -10.63 -2.17 -13.69
N ILE A 220 -9.43 -2.74 -13.79
CA ILE A 220 -9.04 -3.92 -12.98
C ILE A 220 -7.70 -3.60 -12.31
N ILE A 221 -7.64 -3.82 -11.00
CA ILE A 221 -6.41 -3.67 -10.19
C ILE A 221 -5.86 -5.05 -9.88
N LEU A 222 -4.60 -5.28 -10.24
CA LEU A 222 -3.85 -6.49 -9.97
C LEU A 222 -2.64 -6.14 -9.08
N ASP A 223 -2.78 -6.26 -7.78
CA ASP A 223 -1.72 -6.02 -6.79
C ASP A 223 -1.53 -7.24 -5.89
N PRO A 224 -1.13 -8.39 -6.45
CA PRO A 224 -0.95 -9.62 -5.69
C PRO A 224 0.25 -9.52 -4.76
N PRO A 225 0.23 -10.25 -3.61
CA PRO A 225 1.43 -10.46 -2.82
C PRO A 225 2.49 -11.20 -3.65
N THR A 226 3.78 -11.02 -3.32
CA THR A 226 4.88 -11.70 -4.02
C THR A 226 4.76 -13.23 -3.98
N PHE A 227 4.19 -13.72 -2.88
CA PHE A 227 3.90 -15.13 -2.64
C PHE A 227 2.58 -15.25 -1.87
N SER A 228 1.73 -16.17 -2.31
CA SER A 228 0.54 -16.57 -1.53
C SER A 228 0.23 -18.04 -1.72
N ARG A 229 -0.59 -18.57 -0.81
CA ARG A 229 -1.16 -19.91 -0.90
C ARG A 229 -2.67 -19.81 -0.68
N ASP A 230 -3.44 -20.39 -1.58
CA ASP A 230 -4.90 -20.46 -1.42
C ASP A 230 -5.32 -21.55 -0.40
N ASP A 231 -6.60 -21.59 -0.08
CA ASP A 231 -7.19 -22.56 0.88
C ASP A 231 -7.00 -24.03 0.46
N LYS A 232 -6.70 -24.28 -0.82
CA LYS A 232 -6.43 -25.62 -1.39
C LYS A 232 -4.93 -25.94 -1.48
N GLY A 233 -4.07 -25.05 -0.93
CA GLY A 233 -2.62 -25.22 -0.94
C GLY A 233 -1.93 -24.84 -2.25
N LYS A 234 -2.65 -24.32 -3.26
CA LYS A 234 -2.04 -23.87 -4.51
C LYS A 234 -1.20 -22.62 -4.26
N ILE A 235 0.03 -22.65 -4.77
CA ILE A 235 1.00 -21.58 -4.60
C ILE A 235 0.92 -20.61 -5.78
N PHE A 236 0.84 -19.31 -5.46
CA PHE A 236 1.07 -18.21 -6.38
C PHE A 236 2.48 -17.64 -6.15
N ARG A 237 3.20 -17.41 -7.25
CA ARG A 237 4.48 -16.69 -7.27
C ARG A 237 4.47 -15.70 -8.43
N VAL A 238 4.82 -14.45 -8.17
CA VAL A 238 4.82 -13.37 -9.17
C VAL A 238 5.62 -13.75 -10.41
N GLU A 239 6.82 -14.26 -10.25
CA GLU A 239 7.72 -14.59 -11.35
C GLU A 239 7.18 -15.67 -12.30
N LYS A 240 6.24 -16.50 -11.84
CA LYS A 240 5.72 -17.65 -12.61
C LYS A 240 4.26 -17.48 -13.06
N ASN A 241 3.47 -16.79 -12.27
CA ASN A 241 2.01 -16.82 -12.41
C ASN A 241 1.40 -15.49 -12.81
N TYR A 242 2.18 -14.38 -12.81
CA TYR A 242 1.60 -13.05 -13.08
C TYR A 242 1.06 -12.93 -14.50
N GLY A 243 1.76 -13.48 -15.51
CA GLY A 243 1.27 -13.48 -16.89
C GLY A 243 -0.10 -14.16 -17.05
N GLN A 244 -0.30 -15.32 -16.40
CA GLN A 244 -1.61 -16.00 -16.39
C GLN A 244 -2.68 -15.16 -15.66
N LEU A 245 -2.32 -14.50 -14.56
CA LEU A 245 -3.24 -13.61 -13.84
C LEU A 245 -3.69 -12.46 -14.73
N PHE A 246 -2.73 -11.82 -15.42
CA PHE A 246 -2.98 -10.71 -16.33
C PHE A 246 -3.86 -11.13 -17.51
N GLU A 247 -3.62 -12.27 -18.15
CA GLU A 247 -4.44 -12.83 -19.23
C GLU A 247 -5.89 -13.06 -18.79
N LEU A 248 -6.10 -13.67 -17.62
CA LEU A 248 -7.44 -13.88 -17.08
C LEU A 248 -8.17 -12.56 -16.76
N ALA A 249 -7.44 -11.56 -16.26
CA ALA A 249 -7.99 -10.24 -16.00
C ALA A 249 -8.36 -9.53 -17.32
N SER A 250 -7.51 -9.61 -18.34
CA SER A 250 -7.78 -9.05 -19.67
C SER A 250 -9.06 -9.61 -20.29
N ALA A 251 -9.34 -10.91 -20.08
CA ALA A 251 -10.59 -11.51 -20.50
C ALA A 251 -11.85 -10.96 -19.80
N CYS A 252 -11.69 -10.22 -18.70
CA CYS A 252 -12.77 -9.56 -17.96
C CYS A 252 -12.81 -8.04 -18.18
N LEU A 253 -11.98 -7.50 -19.08
CA LEU A 253 -11.88 -6.06 -19.31
C LEU A 253 -12.93 -5.59 -20.33
N SER A 254 -13.50 -4.41 -20.12
CA SER A 254 -14.32 -3.70 -21.11
C SER A 254 -13.46 -3.26 -22.30
N PRO A 255 -14.02 -2.99 -23.49
CA PRO A 255 -13.23 -2.66 -24.70
C PRO A 255 -12.23 -1.51 -24.50
N GLU A 256 -12.61 -0.44 -23.82
CA GLU A 256 -11.73 0.70 -23.51
C GLU A 256 -11.15 0.66 -22.08
N GLY A 257 -11.27 -0.48 -21.43
CA GLY A 257 -10.88 -0.65 -20.03
C GLY A 257 -9.36 -0.61 -19.84
N LYS A 258 -8.95 -0.47 -18.59
CA LYS A 258 -7.54 -0.41 -18.20
C LYS A 258 -7.24 -1.36 -17.05
N ILE A 259 -6.05 -1.95 -17.07
CA ILE A 259 -5.53 -2.75 -15.98
C ILE A 259 -4.38 -1.99 -15.32
N LEU A 260 -4.44 -1.81 -14.01
CA LEU A 260 -3.29 -1.47 -13.20
C LEU A 260 -2.63 -2.77 -12.72
N ALA A 261 -1.45 -3.05 -13.22
CA ALA A 261 -0.65 -4.20 -12.85
C ALA A 261 0.49 -3.76 -11.90
N CYS A 262 0.53 -4.33 -10.69
CA CYS A 262 1.50 -3.97 -9.66
C CYS A 262 2.27 -5.19 -9.16
N THR A 263 3.51 -4.99 -8.74
CA THR A 263 4.28 -5.94 -7.93
C THR A 263 5.40 -5.25 -7.15
N ASN A 264 5.57 -5.62 -5.89
CA ASN A 264 6.69 -5.21 -5.05
C ASN A 264 7.83 -6.25 -5.03
N TYR A 265 7.77 -7.30 -5.87
CA TYR A 265 8.78 -8.34 -5.93
C TYR A 265 10.11 -7.79 -6.47
N ARG A 266 11.15 -7.80 -5.63
CA ARG A 266 12.47 -7.25 -5.95
C ARG A 266 13.30 -8.14 -6.88
N GLY A 267 12.92 -9.41 -7.05
CA GLY A 267 13.66 -10.42 -7.84
C GLY A 267 13.51 -10.31 -9.36
N ILE A 268 12.71 -9.35 -9.88
CA ILE A 268 12.56 -9.07 -11.31
C ILE A 268 12.73 -7.59 -11.59
N SER A 269 13.29 -7.25 -12.74
CA SER A 269 13.35 -5.87 -13.24
C SER A 269 11.99 -5.38 -13.74
N VAL A 270 11.84 -4.07 -13.93
CA VAL A 270 10.64 -3.47 -14.58
C VAL A 270 10.43 -4.06 -15.97
N SER A 271 11.50 -4.21 -16.76
CA SER A 271 11.44 -4.77 -18.12
C SER A 271 10.95 -6.23 -18.11
N GLU A 272 11.43 -7.06 -17.19
CA GLU A 272 10.98 -8.46 -17.05
C GLU A 272 9.53 -8.54 -16.61
N PHE A 273 9.10 -7.64 -15.71
CA PHE A 273 7.72 -7.55 -15.31
C PHE A 273 6.81 -7.18 -16.49
N MET A 274 7.19 -6.16 -17.27
CA MET A 274 6.44 -5.73 -18.44
C MET A 274 6.32 -6.82 -19.52
N LYS A 275 7.32 -7.68 -19.67
CA LYS A 275 7.25 -8.83 -20.61
C LYS A 275 6.15 -9.85 -20.27
N GLN A 276 5.68 -9.88 -19.00
CA GLN A 276 4.56 -10.73 -18.60
C GLN A 276 3.20 -10.14 -18.97
N LEU A 277 3.13 -8.83 -19.30
CA LEU A 277 1.90 -8.09 -19.62
C LEU A 277 1.68 -8.02 -21.14
N ARG A 278 1.54 -9.20 -21.76
CA ARG A 278 1.51 -9.32 -23.24
C ARG A 278 0.24 -8.74 -23.86
N GLY A 279 0.37 -8.20 -25.05
CA GLY A 279 -0.76 -7.73 -25.88
C GLY A 279 -1.33 -6.38 -25.45
N ALA A 280 -0.68 -5.65 -24.56
CA ALA A 280 -1.12 -4.35 -24.09
C ALA A 280 -0.11 -3.25 -24.36
N HIS A 281 -0.60 -2.02 -24.53
CA HIS A 281 0.21 -0.82 -24.43
C HIS A 281 0.46 -0.48 -22.97
N LEU A 282 1.72 -0.32 -22.59
CA LEU A 282 2.15 -0.25 -21.19
C LEU A 282 2.70 1.14 -20.85
N LYS A 283 2.18 1.73 -19.76
CA LYS A 283 2.67 2.99 -19.20
C LYS A 283 3.03 2.80 -17.74
N ALA A 284 4.30 2.94 -17.39
CA ALA A 284 4.76 2.87 -16.01
C ALA A 284 4.18 4.03 -15.18
N SER A 285 3.90 3.74 -13.90
CA SER A 285 3.46 4.71 -12.90
C SER A 285 4.54 4.81 -11.81
N PRO A 286 5.06 6.01 -11.50
CA PRO A 286 6.10 6.16 -10.50
C PRO A 286 5.54 6.00 -9.07
N MET A 287 6.40 5.59 -8.17
CA MET A 287 6.13 5.63 -6.73
C MET A 287 5.90 7.07 -6.26
N PRO A 288 5.24 7.27 -5.11
CA PRO A 288 5.11 8.58 -4.50
C PRO A 288 6.49 9.21 -4.20
N GLU A 289 6.57 10.55 -4.25
CA GLU A 289 7.83 11.30 -4.11
C GLU A 289 8.49 11.24 -2.73
N ASP A 290 7.77 10.79 -1.71
CA ASP A 290 8.30 10.51 -0.37
C ASP A 290 9.11 9.20 -0.29
N PHE A 291 9.03 8.35 -1.31
CA PHE A 291 9.84 7.15 -1.49
C PHE A 291 11.10 7.50 -2.28
N THR A 292 12.18 7.79 -1.57
CA THR A 292 13.45 8.31 -2.12
C THR A 292 14.56 7.27 -2.25
N ASP A 293 14.36 6.08 -1.67
CA ASP A 293 15.26 4.94 -1.82
C ASP A 293 15.03 4.24 -3.18
N THR A 294 15.79 3.19 -3.45
CA THR A 294 15.66 2.39 -4.68
C THR A 294 14.22 1.92 -4.88
N PRO A 295 13.57 2.28 -6.00
CA PRO A 295 12.19 1.91 -6.26
C PRO A 295 12.03 0.39 -6.28
N TYR A 296 11.11 -0.13 -5.48
CA TYR A 296 10.81 -1.56 -5.39
C TYR A 296 9.43 -1.91 -5.97
N LEU A 297 8.48 -1.00 -5.87
CA LEU A 297 7.15 -1.17 -6.44
C LEU A 297 7.18 -0.89 -7.93
N LYS A 298 6.75 -1.87 -8.72
CA LYS A 298 6.54 -1.75 -10.16
C LYS A 298 5.05 -1.62 -10.40
N SER A 299 4.63 -0.51 -10.97
CA SER A 299 3.23 -0.23 -11.31
C SER A 299 3.14 0.15 -12.77
N VAL A 300 2.24 -0.49 -13.50
CA VAL A 300 2.08 -0.33 -14.95
C VAL A 300 0.60 -0.28 -15.29
N TRP A 301 0.19 0.80 -15.95
CA TRP A 301 -1.12 0.87 -16.60
C TRP A 301 -1.06 0.20 -17.96
N ALA A 302 -1.93 -0.76 -18.18
CA ALA A 302 -2.08 -1.50 -19.43
C ALA A 302 -3.40 -1.14 -20.09
N THR A 303 -3.35 -0.85 -21.41
CA THR A 303 -4.49 -0.58 -22.28
C THR A 303 -4.41 -1.48 -23.50
N PHE A 304 -5.56 -1.78 -24.11
CA PHE A 304 -5.65 -2.64 -25.30
C PHE A 304 -6.24 -1.83 -26.46
N CYS A 305 -5.75 -2.08 -27.67
CA CYS A 305 -6.31 -1.53 -28.91
C CYS A 305 -7.50 -2.35 -29.39
#